data_b5b687bd3461e0186c6f12b43a992bd0
#
_entry.id   b5b687bd3461e0186c6f12b43a992bd0
#
_cell.length_a   1.000
_cell.length_b   1.000
_cell.length_c   1.000
_cell.angle_alpha   90.00
_cell.angle_beta   90.00
_cell.angle_gamma   90.00
#
_symmetry.space_group_name_H-M   'P 1'
#
loop_
_entity.id
_entity.type
_entity.pdbx_description
1 polymer ?
#
loop_
_entity_poly.entity_id
_entity_poly.type
_entity_poly.pdbx_seq_one_letter_code
_entity_poly.pdbx_strand_id
1 'polypeptide(L)'
;MSLRYFTAGDSHGPGLLGILEGLPAGLPLTPEDLDRDLTRRQQGFGRSSRQALPDRAEIWGGLHRGRTTGAPLGIRIRNPGEADAPDELPAIHIPRPGHADLAGAIKYGLDDVRPIWERASARETAMRTALGAAARQLLAEAGVIVISRVRRIGAAASRSISGEGLTSAAAIRAVAEAAEASEIRCDDPVAAAEMIREIEAARDAGDSLGGVAEVLVPSLPPGLGSHVHWDRRLDGRLAQAAMSIPSVKAVEIGAGVEGAATLGSLLHDGIFMGTRGTLRRTNRAGGLEGGMTNGMPLVVRLHFKPIPTLGEGLPSVDLETGEEATTGPHRTDICAVPAGAVVAEAVIALILADALLERTGGDTLEMVLAALERTR
;
A
#
# COMPACT_ATOMS: atom_id res chain seq x y z
N MET A 1 -11.72 -17.60 10.27
CA MET A 1 -10.24 -17.42 10.41
C MET A 1 -9.92 -15.97 10.24
N SER A 2 -8.81 -15.49 10.81
CA SER A 2 -8.32 -14.12 10.61
C SER A 2 -6.95 -14.20 9.95
N LEU A 3 -6.71 -13.37 8.94
CA LEU A 3 -5.39 -13.22 8.35
C LEU A 3 -4.47 -12.48 9.32
N ARG A 4 -3.30 -13.06 9.57
CA ARG A 4 -2.24 -12.41 10.35
C ARG A 4 -0.92 -12.51 9.59
N TYR A 5 -0.12 -11.48 9.69
CA TYR A 5 1.19 -11.52 9.06
C TYR A 5 2.26 -10.87 9.93
N PHE A 6 3.48 -11.33 9.73
CA PHE A 6 4.69 -10.76 10.32
C PHE A 6 5.71 -10.51 9.23
N THR A 7 6.49 -9.46 9.40
CA THR A 7 7.65 -9.16 8.54
C THR A 7 8.89 -8.98 9.41
N ALA A 8 10.02 -9.45 8.92
CA ALA A 8 11.33 -9.30 9.54
C ALA A 8 12.39 -8.99 8.47
N GLY A 9 13.59 -8.61 8.91
CA GLY A 9 14.73 -8.32 8.06
C GLY A 9 14.99 -6.84 7.88
N ASP A 10 16.16 -6.53 7.34
CA ASP A 10 16.80 -5.23 7.29
C ASP A 10 17.06 -4.82 5.84
N SER A 11 17.21 -3.50 5.60
CA SER A 11 17.37 -2.98 4.23
C SER A 11 18.73 -3.34 3.60
N HIS A 12 19.78 -3.51 4.38
CA HIS A 12 21.12 -3.92 3.96
C HIS A 12 21.56 -5.26 4.53
N GLY A 13 20.70 -5.97 5.29
CA GLY A 13 20.94 -7.35 5.70
C GLY A 13 20.70 -8.35 4.56
N PRO A 14 20.73 -9.68 4.84
CA PRO A 14 20.66 -10.74 3.83
C PRO A 14 19.31 -10.79 3.09
N GLY A 15 18.27 -10.14 3.61
CA GLY A 15 16.96 -10.08 2.98
C GLY A 15 15.81 -9.84 3.94
N LEU A 16 14.61 -10.06 3.44
CA LEU A 16 13.36 -9.91 4.16
C LEU A 16 12.69 -11.27 4.31
N LEU A 17 12.01 -11.47 5.43
CA LEU A 17 11.18 -12.62 5.73
C LEU A 17 9.75 -12.17 5.99
N GLY A 18 8.79 -12.98 5.57
CA GLY A 18 7.38 -12.76 5.84
C GLY A 18 6.65 -14.07 6.12
N ILE A 19 5.70 -14.02 7.04
CA ILE A 19 4.79 -15.12 7.32
C ILE A 19 3.38 -14.60 7.19
N LEU A 20 2.53 -15.30 6.43
CA LEU A 20 1.10 -15.03 6.32
C LEU A 20 0.33 -16.28 6.77
N GLU A 21 -0.45 -16.13 7.82
CA GLU A 21 -1.33 -17.17 8.37
C GLU A 21 -2.78 -16.87 8.02
N GLY A 22 -3.59 -17.91 7.85
CA GLY A 22 -5.03 -17.82 7.67
C GLY A 22 -5.51 -17.85 6.21
N LEU A 23 -4.63 -18.10 5.23
CA LEU A 23 -5.07 -18.38 3.86
C LEU A 23 -5.79 -19.74 3.81
N PRO A 24 -6.95 -19.85 3.12
CA PRO A 24 -7.64 -21.12 2.95
C PRO A 24 -6.81 -22.10 2.12
N ALA A 25 -6.95 -23.40 2.39
CA ALA A 25 -6.34 -24.43 1.56
C ALA A 25 -6.94 -24.43 0.14
N GLY A 26 -6.11 -24.79 -0.85
CA GLY A 26 -6.55 -24.94 -2.23
C GLY A 26 -6.47 -23.68 -3.10
N LEU A 27 -6.06 -22.53 -2.56
CA LEU A 27 -5.83 -21.32 -3.34
C LEU A 27 -4.65 -21.54 -4.30
N PRO A 28 -4.80 -21.38 -5.64
CA PRO A 28 -3.70 -21.39 -6.58
C PRO A 28 -2.75 -20.23 -6.28
N LEU A 29 -1.46 -20.52 -6.15
CA LEU A 29 -0.46 -19.49 -5.87
C LEU A 29 0.92 -19.98 -6.36
N THR A 30 1.64 -19.08 -7.03
CA THR A 30 2.99 -19.32 -7.51
C THR A 30 3.93 -18.17 -7.11
N PRO A 31 5.26 -18.35 -7.12
CA PRO A 31 6.20 -17.25 -6.92
C PRO A 31 6.02 -16.12 -7.94
N GLU A 32 5.65 -16.44 -9.19
CA GLU A 32 5.43 -15.47 -10.26
C GLU A 32 4.24 -14.55 -9.98
N ASP A 33 3.23 -15.00 -9.24
CA ASP A 33 2.11 -14.18 -8.80
C ASP A 33 2.57 -13.09 -7.83
N LEU A 34 3.52 -13.43 -6.95
CA LEU A 34 4.14 -12.48 -6.01
C LEU A 34 5.12 -11.54 -6.73
N ASP A 35 5.94 -12.09 -7.61
CA ASP A 35 6.95 -11.35 -8.38
C ASP A 35 6.34 -10.29 -9.31
N ARG A 36 5.12 -10.52 -9.80
CA ARG A 36 4.37 -9.53 -10.59
C ARG A 36 4.18 -8.23 -9.83
N ASP A 37 3.70 -8.30 -8.59
CA ASP A 37 3.47 -7.10 -7.77
C ASP A 37 4.79 -6.52 -7.23
N LEU A 38 5.79 -7.33 -6.95
CA LEU A 38 7.14 -6.86 -6.62
C LEU A 38 7.75 -6.05 -7.78
N THR A 39 7.60 -6.53 -9.02
CA THR A 39 8.05 -5.83 -10.23
C THR A 39 7.32 -4.49 -10.38
N ARG A 40 5.99 -4.46 -10.24
CA ARG A 40 5.18 -3.22 -10.28
C ARG A 40 5.63 -2.22 -9.22
N ARG A 41 5.95 -2.70 -7.99
CA ARG A 41 6.45 -1.84 -6.91
C ARG A 41 7.81 -1.23 -7.24
N GLN A 42 8.67 -1.91 -8.00
CA GLN A 42 9.98 -1.40 -8.39
C GLN A 42 9.94 -0.40 -9.54
N GLN A 43 8.87 -0.37 -10.31
CA GLN A 43 8.66 0.56 -11.42
C GLN A 43 8.26 1.96 -10.95
N GLY A 44 8.35 2.92 -11.85
CA GLY A 44 7.92 4.30 -11.67
C GLY A 44 9.01 5.32 -11.95
N PHE A 45 8.64 6.42 -12.60
CA PHE A 45 9.53 7.55 -12.86
C PHE A 45 9.93 8.23 -11.54
N GLY A 46 11.17 8.71 -11.44
CA GLY A 46 11.71 9.30 -10.21
C GLY A 46 12.38 8.31 -9.25
N ARG A 47 12.49 7.03 -9.64
CA ARG A 47 13.17 5.99 -8.86
C ARG A 47 14.69 6.02 -9.09
N SER A 48 15.44 5.65 -8.07
CA SER A 48 16.90 5.54 -8.16
C SER A 48 17.34 4.27 -8.91
N SER A 49 18.55 4.31 -9.47
CA SER A 49 19.15 3.14 -10.18
C SER A 49 19.44 1.93 -9.28
N ARG A 50 19.33 2.04 -7.95
CA ARG A 50 19.42 0.90 -7.02
C ARG A 50 18.34 -0.15 -7.21
N GLN A 51 17.28 0.18 -7.91
CA GLN A 51 16.15 -0.72 -8.22
C GLN A 51 16.40 -1.60 -9.47
N ALA A 52 17.62 -1.62 -10.00
CA ALA A 52 17.94 -2.34 -11.25
C ALA A 52 17.83 -3.86 -11.14
N LEU A 53 18.00 -4.43 -9.94
CA LEU A 53 17.85 -5.87 -9.73
C LEU A 53 16.41 -6.17 -9.26
N PRO A 54 15.72 -7.12 -9.93
CA PRO A 54 14.34 -7.45 -9.60
C PRO A 54 14.27 -8.17 -8.24
N ASP A 55 13.33 -7.74 -7.41
CA ASP A 55 12.92 -8.51 -6.24
C ASP A 55 12.25 -9.81 -6.67
N ARG A 56 12.65 -10.92 -6.02
CA ARG A 56 12.11 -12.25 -6.26
C ARG A 56 11.65 -12.87 -4.96
N ALA A 57 10.44 -13.43 -4.97
CA ALA A 57 9.87 -14.12 -3.82
C ALA A 57 10.23 -15.61 -3.86
N GLU A 58 10.85 -16.09 -2.79
CA GLU A 58 11.07 -17.53 -2.54
C GLU A 58 10.00 -18.00 -1.55
N ILE A 59 9.16 -18.95 -1.95
CA ILE A 59 8.15 -19.53 -1.05
C ILE A 59 8.76 -20.75 -0.38
N TRP A 60 8.87 -20.72 0.96
CA TRP A 60 9.56 -21.74 1.75
C TRP A 60 8.60 -22.73 2.43
N GLY A 61 7.32 -22.40 2.53
CA GLY A 61 6.31 -23.26 3.14
C GLY A 61 4.90 -22.77 2.86
N GLY A 62 3.91 -23.60 3.18
CA GLY A 62 2.49 -23.27 3.00
C GLY A 62 1.92 -23.63 1.63
N LEU A 63 2.73 -24.17 0.69
CA LEU A 63 2.27 -24.63 -0.62
C LEU A 63 2.53 -26.14 -0.83
N HIS A 64 1.62 -26.76 -1.57
CA HIS A 64 1.77 -28.08 -2.13
C HIS A 64 1.21 -28.11 -3.56
N ARG A 65 2.05 -28.49 -4.55
CA ARG A 65 1.69 -28.54 -5.97
C ARG A 65 1.00 -27.27 -6.49
N GLY A 66 1.55 -26.09 -6.14
CA GLY A 66 1.05 -24.78 -6.58
C GLY A 66 -0.26 -24.32 -5.91
N ARG A 67 -0.63 -24.93 -4.77
CA ARG A 67 -1.79 -24.54 -3.99
C ARG A 67 -1.46 -24.39 -2.53
N THR A 68 -2.13 -23.44 -1.85
CA THR A 68 -2.03 -23.29 -0.39
C THR A 68 -2.54 -24.54 0.33
N THR A 69 -1.98 -24.81 1.51
CA THR A 69 -2.31 -25.98 2.32
C THR A 69 -3.13 -25.66 3.57
N GLY A 70 -3.42 -24.37 3.83
CA GLY A 70 -3.96 -23.91 5.11
C GLY A 70 -2.90 -23.68 6.19
N ALA A 71 -1.66 -24.18 5.99
CA ALA A 71 -0.53 -23.87 6.85
C ALA A 71 -0.02 -22.43 6.57
N PRO A 72 0.74 -21.82 7.51
CA PRO A 72 1.35 -20.52 7.29
C PRO A 72 2.21 -20.48 6.02
N LEU A 73 2.03 -19.45 5.20
CA LEU A 73 2.84 -19.19 4.02
C LEU A 73 4.11 -18.45 4.44
N GLY A 74 5.27 -19.10 4.28
CA GLY A 74 6.57 -18.50 4.54
C GLY A 74 7.19 -17.97 3.25
N ILE A 75 7.58 -16.69 3.24
CA ILE A 75 8.18 -16.01 2.08
C ILE A 75 9.52 -15.40 2.48
N ARG A 76 10.50 -15.49 1.58
CA ARG A 76 11.79 -14.79 1.65
C ARG A 76 11.97 -13.93 0.40
N ILE A 77 12.56 -12.75 0.57
CA ILE A 77 13.07 -11.89 -0.52
C ILE A 77 14.51 -11.55 -0.18
N ARG A 78 15.46 -11.94 -1.05
CA ARG A 78 16.87 -11.58 -0.88
C ARG A 78 17.08 -10.11 -1.17
N ASN A 79 17.99 -9.47 -0.43
CA ASN A 79 18.46 -8.15 -0.84
C ASN A 79 19.41 -8.28 -2.03
N PRO A 80 19.38 -7.32 -2.97
CA PRO A 80 20.32 -7.32 -4.10
C PRO A 80 21.75 -7.07 -3.60
N GLY A 81 22.68 -7.89 -4.10
CA GLY A 81 24.07 -7.93 -3.68
C GLY A 81 24.29 -8.87 -2.49
N GLU A 82 25.55 -9.24 -2.26
CA GLU A 82 25.94 -9.86 -0.99
C GLU A 82 25.95 -8.72 0.03
N ALA A 83 24.91 -8.66 0.84
CA ALA A 83 24.86 -7.67 1.91
C ALA A 83 25.72 -8.20 3.07
N ASP A 84 26.66 -7.38 3.50
CA ASP A 84 27.37 -7.59 4.75
C ASP A 84 26.34 -7.74 5.88
N ALA A 85 26.69 -8.54 6.90
CA ALA A 85 25.84 -8.61 8.08
C ALA A 85 25.66 -7.20 8.66
N PRO A 86 24.47 -6.82 9.18
CA PRO A 86 24.26 -5.50 9.75
C PRO A 86 25.31 -5.06 10.76
N ASP A 87 25.87 -6.00 11.52
CA ASP A 87 26.93 -5.77 12.51
C ASP A 87 28.29 -5.41 11.90
N GLU A 88 28.51 -5.65 10.60
CA GLU A 88 29.73 -5.31 9.87
C GLU A 88 29.65 -3.92 9.22
N LEU A 89 28.46 -3.32 9.21
CA LEU A 89 28.26 -1.99 8.64
C LEU A 89 28.69 -0.91 9.65
N PRO A 90 29.30 0.21 9.19
CA PRO A 90 29.71 1.28 10.09
C PRO A 90 28.51 1.90 10.81
N ALA A 91 28.70 2.30 12.08
CA ALA A 91 27.71 3.01 12.87
C ALA A 91 27.22 4.29 12.17
N ILE A 92 25.99 4.68 12.44
CA ILE A 92 25.39 5.94 11.97
C ILE A 92 25.01 6.77 13.19
N HIS A 93 25.64 7.92 13.37
CA HIS A 93 25.39 8.82 14.49
C HIS A 93 24.55 10.04 14.13
N ILE A 94 24.32 10.31 12.82
CA ILE A 94 23.56 11.47 12.35
C ILE A 94 22.17 11.03 11.89
N PRO A 95 21.11 11.23 12.73
CA PRO A 95 19.74 10.83 12.40
C PRO A 95 19.15 11.70 11.29
N ARG A 96 18.36 11.08 10.41
CA ARG A 96 17.62 11.78 9.35
C ARG A 96 16.40 12.52 9.90
N PRO A 97 16.26 13.83 9.67
CA PRO A 97 15.01 14.55 9.94
C PRO A 97 13.83 13.90 9.20
N GLY A 98 12.68 13.79 9.88
CA GLY A 98 11.48 13.20 9.28
C GLY A 98 11.49 11.68 9.14
N HIS A 99 12.48 10.98 9.66
CA HIS A 99 12.58 9.53 9.75
C HIS A 99 12.41 9.03 11.19
N ALA A 100 12.46 7.71 11.41
CA ALA A 100 12.35 7.11 12.75
C ALA A 100 13.64 7.21 13.56
N ASP A 101 14.75 7.60 12.97
CA ASP A 101 16.11 7.44 13.48
C ASP A 101 16.29 8.03 14.89
N LEU A 102 16.03 9.33 15.08
CA LEU A 102 16.19 9.99 16.38
C LEU A 102 15.20 9.46 17.43
N ALA A 103 13.92 9.34 17.06
CA ALA A 103 12.90 8.85 17.99
C ALA A 103 13.16 7.38 18.41
N GLY A 104 13.66 6.57 17.48
CA GLY A 104 14.06 5.19 17.74
C GLY A 104 15.30 5.12 18.65
N ALA A 105 16.33 5.92 18.37
CA ALA A 105 17.53 6.02 19.19
C ALA A 105 17.16 6.36 20.65
N ILE A 106 16.36 7.39 20.84
CA ILE A 106 15.90 7.79 22.19
C ILE A 106 15.10 6.67 22.86
N LYS A 107 14.19 6.02 22.11
CA LYS A 107 13.32 4.96 22.65
C LYS A 107 14.11 3.75 23.15
N TYR A 108 15.17 3.37 22.44
CA TYR A 108 15.94 2.15 22.73
C TYR A 108 17.29 2.44 23.42
N GLY A 109 17.61 3.72 23.67
CA GLY A 109 18.87 4.13 24.33
C GLY A 109 20.10 3.84 23.47
N LEU A 110 20.03 4.13 22.17
CA LEU A 110 21.09 3.88 21.21
C LEU A 110 21.72 5.20 20.75
N ASP A 111 23.03 5.21 20.61
CA ASP A 111 23.83 6.25 19.93
C ASP A 111 24.07 5.91 18.46
N ASP A 112 24.08 4.63 18.09
CA ASP A 112 24.05 4.15 16.71
C ASP A 112 22.60 3.98 16.24
N VAL A 113 22.17 4.79 15.28
CA VAL A 113 20.80 4.72 14.72
C VAL A 113 20.65 3.67 13.63
N ARG A 114 21.72 2.94 13.26
CA ARG A 114 21.68 1.95 12.19
C ARG A 114 20.58 0.89 12.36
N PRO A 115 20.35 0.28 13.52
CA PRO A 115 19.28 -0.72 13.67
C PRO A 115 17.89 -0.16 13.36
N ILE A 116 17.65 1.11 13.73
CA ILE A 116 16.39 1.81 13.41
C ILE A 116 16.33 2.14 11.91
N TRP A 117 17.43 2.66 11.34
CA TRP A 117 17.57 2.97 9.93
C TRP A 117 17.22 1.78 9.04
N GLU A 118 17.80 0.61 9.34
CA GLU A 118 17.60 -0.62 8.57
C GLU A 118 16.15 -1.09 8.61
N ARG A 119 15.58 -1.19 9.81
CA ARG A 119 14.23 -1.72 9.97
C ARG A 119 13.13 -0.76 9.56
N ALA A 120 13.29 0.55 9.75
CA ALA A 120 12.30 1.57 9.39
C ALA A 120 12.35 1.95 7.89
N SER A 121 13.26 1.36 7.14
CA SER A 121 13.38 1.56 5.70
C SER A 121 12.14 1.11 4.95
N ALA A 122 11.77 1.86 3.88
CA ALA A 122 10.72 1.47 2.95
C ALA A 122 10.99 0.13 2.23
N ARG A 123 12.21 -0.46 2.38
CA ARG A 123 12.54 -1.80 1.88
C ARG A 123 11.59 -2.87 2.43
N GLU A 124 11.17 -2.74 3.68
CA GLU A 124 10.21 -3.62 4.36
C GLU A 124 8.90 -3.76 3.56
N THR A 125 8.48 -2.72 2.84
CA THR A 125 7.26 -2.76 2.03
C THR A 125 7.33 -3.75 0.86
N ALA A 126 8.51 -4.21 0.45
CA ALA A 126 8.62 -5.30 -0.53
C ALA A 126 7.98 -6.58 0.02
N MET A 127 8.24 -6.91 1.29
CA MET A 127 7.62 -8.06 1.92
C MET A 127 6.11 -7.88 2.08
N ARG A 128 5.63 -6.69 2.49
CA ARG A 128 4.17 -6.42 2.53
C ARG A 128 3.53 -6.56 1.14
N THR A 129 4.24 -6.17 0.08
CA THR A 129 3.76 -6.33 -1.30
C THR A 129 3.63 -7.81 -1.67
N ALA A 130 4.61 -8.65 -1.34
CA ALA A 130 4.54 -10.08 -1.60
C ALA A 130 3.40 -10.76 -0.82
N LEU A 131 3.26 -10.45 0.49
CA LEU A 131 2.17 -10.98 1.32
C LEU A 131 0.80 -10.50 0.81
N GLY A 132 0.71 -9.22 0.41
CA GLY A 132 -0.49 -8.64 -0.17
C GLY A 132 -0.84 -9.22 -1.54
N ALA A 133 0.14 -9.61 -2.35
CA ALA A 133 -0.10 -10.31 -3.62
C ALA A 133 -0.80 -11.66 -3.41
N ALA A 134 -0.41 -12.42 -2.36
CA ALA A 134 -1.13 -13.64 -1.99
C ALA A 134 -2.58 -13.37 -1.55
N ALA A 135 -2.83 -12.28 -0.82
CA ALA A 135 -4.18 -11.85 -0.46
C ALA A 135 -4.98 -11.38 -1.70
N ARG A 136 -4.35 -10.68 -2.64
CA ARG A 136 -4.97 -10.30 -3.92
C ARG A 136 -5.38 -11.50 -4.74
N GLN A 137 -4.59 -12.58 -4.71
CA GLN A 137 -4.95 -13.82 -5.39
C GLN A 137 -6.25 -14.43 -4.81
N LEU A 138 -6.39 -14.46 -3.48
CA LEU A 138 -7.63 -14.89 -2.82
C LEU A 138 -8.82 -13.98 -3.21
N LEU A 139 -8.62 -12.67 -3.21
CA LEU A 139 -9.65 -11.72 -3.62
C LEU A 139 -10.04 -11.89 -5.09
N ALA A 140 -9.09 -12.17 -5.98
CA ALA A 140 -9.34 -12.40 -7.40
C ALA A 140 -10.21 -13.64 -7.63
N GLU A 141 -9.97 -14.76 -6.91
CA GLU A 141 -10.85 -15.93 -6.93
C GLU A 141 -12.28 -15.60 -6.48
N ALA A 142 -12.43 -14.66 -5.55
CA ALA A 142 -13.73 -14.13 -5.12
C ALA A 142 -14.35 -13.09 -6.08
N GLY A 143 -13.68 -12.77 -7.18
CA GLY A 143 -14.11 -11.76 -8.16
C GLY A 143 -13.86 -10.31 -7.73
N VAL A 144 -13.00 -10.10 -6.74
CA VAL A 144 -12.61 -8.78 -6.21
C VAL A 144 -11.24 -8.40 -6.74
N ILE A 145 -11.14 -7.22 -7.36
CA ILE A 145 -9.90 -6.66 -7.92
C ILE A 145 -9.54 -5.39 -7.16
N VAL A 146 -8.29 -5.29 -6.69
CA VAL A 146 -7.74 -4.11 -6.04
C VAL A 146 -6.77 -3.43 -7.01
N ILE A 147 -6.96 -2.16 -7.27
CA ILE A 147 -6.16 -1.37 -8.20
C ILE A 147 -5.77 -0.04 -7.59
N SER A 148 -4.75 0.63 -8.14
CA SER A 148 -4.36 1.97 -7.72
C SER A 148 -4.01 2.87 -8.88
N ARG A 149 -4.10 4.19 -8.62
CA ARG A 149 -3.58 5.25 -9.50
C ARG A 149 -2.99 6.39 -8.68
N VAL A 150 -2.16 7.20 -9.33
CA VAL A 150 -1.61 8.43 -8.74
C VAL A 150 -2.51 9.59 -9.14
N ARG A 151 -2.89 10.39 -8.14
CA ARG A 151 -3.75 11.57 -8.30
C ARG A 151 -2.98 12.88 -8.27
N ARG A 152 -1.83 12.91 -7.59
CA ARG A 152 -1.01 14.11 -7.42
C ARG A 152 0.45 13.75 -7.19
N ILE A 153 1.35 14.52 -7.76
CA ILE A 153 2.76 14.59 -7.37
C ILE A 153 3.15 16.06 -7.32
N GLY A 154 3.70 16.50 -6.17
CA GLY A 154 3.99 17.91 -5.96
C GLY A 154 2.76 18.79 -6.13
N ALA A 155 2.85 19.82 -6.95
CA ALA A 155 1.75 20.71 -7.29
C ALA A 155 0.84 20.16 -8.41
N ALA A 156 1.35 19.30 -9.28
CA ALA A 156 0.62 18.73 -10.41
C ALA A 156 -0.42 17.70 -9.94
N ALA A 157 -1.66 17.84 -10.41
CA ALA A 157 -2.77 16.99 -10.03
C ALA A 157 -3.59 16.53 -11.24
N SER A 158 -4.01 15.26 -11.23
CA SER A 158 -4.94 14.71 -12.24
C SER A 158 -6.29 15.41 -12.19
N ARG A 159 -6.82 15.72 -13.35
CA ARG A 159 -8.16 16.28 -13.56
C ARG A 159 -9.19 15.22 -13.94
N SER A 160 -8.77 13.96 -14.04
CA SER A 160 -9.68 12.85 -14.29
C SER A 160 -10.72 12.72 -13.16
N ILE A 161 -11.82 12.06 -13.47
CA ILE A 161 -12.91 11.84 -12.49
C ILE A 161 -12.33 11.19 -11.22
N SER A 162 -12.64 11.76 -10.07
CA SER A 162 -12.26 11.20 -8.77
C SER A 162 -12.94 9.85 -8.52
N GLY A 163 -12.39 9.03 -7.63
CA GLY A 163 -12.88 7.67 -7.40
C GLY A 163 -14.35 7.60 -6.99
N GLU A 164 -14.82 8.56 -6.20
CA GLU A 164 -16.23 8.68 -5.80
C GLU A 164 -17.18 9.03 -6.95
N GLY A 165 -16.67 9.57 -8.04
CA GLY A 165 -17.42 9.77 -9.30
C GLY A 165 -17.45 8.52 -10.19
N LEU A 166 -16.62 7.52 -9.91
CA LEU A 166 -16.54 6.27 -10.64
C LEU A 166 -17.51 5.24 -10.05
N THR A 167 -18.74 5.19 -10.54
CA THR A 167 -19.78 4.31 -9.99
C THR A 167 -19.92 2.97 -10.73
N SER A 168 -19.18 2.76 -11.83
CA SER A 168 -19.22 1.51 -12.59
C SER A 168 -17.88 0.76 -12.55
N ALA A 169 -17.96 -0.56 -12.46
CA ALA A 169 -16.80 -1.44 -12.49
C ALA A 169 -16.02 -1.33 -13.83
N ALA A 170 -16.71 -1.11 -14.93
CA ALA A 170 -16.08 -0.95 -16.24
C ALA A 170 -15.24 0.34 -16.32
N ALA A 171 -15.76 1.47 -15.81
CA ALA A 171 -15.03 2.73 -15.78
C ALA A 171 -13.77 2.61 -14.90
N ILE A 172 -13.86 1.93 -13.75
CA ILE A 172 -12.71 1.72 -12.86
C ILE A 172 -11.64 0.83 -13.51
N ARG A 173 -12.04 -0.20 -14.27
CA ARG A 173 -11.08 -1.05 -15.00
C ARG A 173 -10.35 -0.25 -16.09
N ALA A 174 -11.06 0.60 -16.85
CA ALA A 174 -10.42 1.46 -17.85
C ALA A 174 -9.39 2.42 -17.22
N VAL A 175 -9.72 2.99 -16.06
CA VAL A 175 -8.79 3.82 -15.27
C VAL A 175 -7.57 2.99 -14.84
N ALA A 176 -7.77 1.75 -14.40
CA ALA A 176 -6.68 0.86 -14.00
C ALA A 176 -5.72 0.56 -15.16
N GLU A 177 -6.26 0.23 -16.34
CA GLU A 177 -5.47 -0.05 -17.54
C GLU A 177 -4.64 1.16 -17.95
N ALA A 178 -5.24 2.36 -17.96
CA ALA A 178 -4.54 3.59 -18.28
C ALA A 178 -3.44 3.93 -17.23
N ALA A 179 -3.73 3.76 -15.95
CA ALA A 179 -2.77 3.97 -14.88
C ALA A 179 -1.59 2.97 -14.95
N GLU A 180 -1.85 1.70 -15.22
CA GLU A 180 -0.82 0.67 -15.35
C GLU A 180 0.12 0.92 -16.55
N ALA A 181 -0.40 1.50 -17.63
CA ALA A 181 0.39 1.87 -18.80
C ALA A 181 1.23 3.15 -18.62
N SER A 182 1.00 3.89 -17.54
CA SER A 182 1.70 5.16 -17.24
C SER A 182 2.94 4.91 -16.38
N GLU A 183 4.07 5.55 -16.71
CA GLU A 183 5.32 5.49 -15.93
C GLU A 183 5.18 5.99 -14.49
N ILE A 184 4.16 6.80 -14.21
CA ILE A 184 3.86 7.32 -12.87
C ILE A 184 2.50 6.85 -12.34
N ARG A 185 1.87 5.87 -13.03
CA ARG A 185 0.57 5.31 -12.64
C ARG A 185 -0.58 6.33 -12.63
N CYS A 186 -0.54 7.35 -13.48
CA CYS A 186 -1.60 8.34 -13.63
C CYS A 186 -2.43 8.05 -14.89
N ASP A 187 -3.75 8.00 -14.75
CA ASP A 187 -4.72 7.75 -15.82
C ASP A 187 -5.03 8.99 -16.69
N ASP A 188 -4.49 10.15 -16.33
CA ASP A 188 -4.61 11.41 -17.05
C ASP A 188 -3.26 11.73 -17.73
N PRO A 189 -3.11 11.58 -19.04
CA PRO A 189 -1.82 11.75 -19.71
C PRO A 189 -1.29 13.18 -19.67
N VAL A 190 -2.16 14.19 -19.58
CA VAL A 190 -1.73 15.60 -19.46
C VAL A 190 -1.14 15.83 -18.06
N ALA A 191 -1.84 15.42 -17.03
CA ALA A 191 -1.35 15.51 -15.67
C ALA A 191 -0.10 14.63 -15.45
N ALA A 192 -0.02 13.47 -16.08
CA ALA A 192 1.17 12.61 -16.04
C ALA A 192 2.42 13.36 -16.52
N ALA A 193 2.32 14.05 -17.65
CA ALA A 193 3.42 14.87 -18.17
C ALA A 193 3.77 16.05 -17.23
N GLU A 194 2.78 16.67 -16.59
CA GLU A 194 3.02 17.73 -15.59
C GLU A 194 3.73 17.17 -14.35
N MET A 195 3.29 16.02 -13.83
CA MET A 195 3.90 15.35 -12.68
C MET A 195 5.35 14.90 -12.96
N ILE A 196 5.65 14.46 -14.19
CA ILE A 196 7.02 14.10 -14.60
C ILE A 196 7.91 15.35 -14.55
N ARG A 197 7.44 16.50 -15.05
CA ARG A 197 8.19 17.77 -14.97
C ARG A 197 8.44 18.23 -13.53
N GLU A 198 7.48 18.04 -12.62
CA GLU A 198 7.69 18.32 -11.19
C GLU A 198 8.80 17.44 -10.61
N ILE A 199 8.83 16.14 -10.95
CA ILE A 199 9.88 15.21 -10.51
C ILE A 199 11.25 15.62 -11.07
N GLU A 200 11.33 16.03 -12.33
CA GLU A 200 12.57 16.49 -12.96
C GLU A 200 13.08 17.75 -12.28
N ALA A 201 12.22 18.75 -12.06
CA ALA A 201 12.58 19.97 -11.36
C ALA A 201 13.07 19.71 -9.93
N ALA A 202 12.42 18.80 -9.18
CA ALA A 202 12.86 18.41 -7.85
C ALA A 202 14.21 17.69 -7.88
N ARG A 203 14.45 16.84 -8.90
CA ARG A 203 15.76 16.18 -9.10
C ARG A 203 16.87 17.19 -9.31
N ASP A 204 16.64 18.18 -10.19
CA ASP A 204 17.62 19.23 -10.50
C ASP A 204 17.91 20.13 -9.28
N ALA A 205 16.92 20.29 -8.40
CA ALA A 205 17.05 21.01 -7.13
C ALA A 205 17.64 20.15 -6.00
N GLY A 206 17.95 18.87 -6.21
CA GLY A 206 18.42 17.97 -5.15
C GLY A 206 17.39 17.65 -4.06
N ASP A 207 16.09 17.81 -4.36
CA ASP A 207 14.97 17.69 -3.43
C ASP A 207 14.11 16.44 -3.74
N SER A 208 13.03 16.24 -2.99
CA SER A 208 12.11 15.15 -3.13
C SER A 208 10.64 15.61 -3.10
N LEU A 209 9.75 14.80 -3.68
CA LEU A 209 8.32 15.12 -3.77
C LEU A 209 7.45 14.05 -3.13
N GLY A 210 6.40 14.51 -2.47
CA GLY A 210 5.27 13.70 -2.05
C GLY A 210 4.13 13.77 -3.07
N GLY A 211 2.97 13.22 -2.69
CA GLY A 211 1.79 13.25 -3.53
C GLY A 211 0.64 12.41 -2.98
N VAL A 212 -0.31 12.08 -3.84
CA VAL A 212 -1.53 11.35 -3.47
C VAL A 212 -1.73 10.16 -4.40
N ALA A 213 -1.85 8.97 -3.82
CA ALA A 213 -2.33 7.78 -4.50
C ALA A 213 -3.78 7.47 -4.10
N GLU A 214 -4.53 6.86 -5.00
CA GLU A 214 -5.90 6.42 -4.78
C GLU A 214 -6.01 4.94 -5.10
N VAL A 215 -6.51 4.16 -4.13
CA VAL A 215 -6.83 2.73 -4.30
C VAL A 215 -8.32 2.60 -4.55
N LEU A 216 -8.67 1.82 -5.57
CA LEU A 216 -10.02 1.58 -6.03
C LEU A 216 -10.32 0.07 -6.02
N VAL A 217 -11.52 -0.31 -5.54
CA VAL A 217 -12.01 -1.67 -5.65
C VAL A 217 -13.39 -1.65 -6.29
N PRO A 218 -13.52 -2.09 -7.55
CA PRO A 218 -14.72 -1.87 -8.36
C PRO A 218 -15.98 -2.53 -7.82
N SER A 219 -15.83 -3.67 -7.16
CA SER A 219 -16.98 -4.37 -6.60
C SER A 219 -16.56 -5.15 -5.36
N LEU A 220 -17.28 -4.89 -4.27
CA LEU A 220 -17.18 -5.64 -3.03
C LEU A 220 -18.57 -6.14 -2.66
N PRO A 221 -18.70 -7.36 -2.12
CA PRO A 221 -19.97 -7.78 -1.54
C PRO A 221 -20.36 -6.81 -0.42
N PRO A 222 -21.61 -6.36 -0.34
CA PRO A 222 -22.04 -5.52 0.76
C PRO A 222 -21.96 -6.26 2.10
N GLY A 223 -21.60 -5.54 3.19
CA GLY A 223 -21.54 -6.07 4.55
C GLY A 223 -20.20 -6.73 4.93
N LEU A 224 -19.08 -6.45 4.25
CA LEU A 224 -17.76 -6.72 4.80
C LEU A 224 -17.44 -5.67 5.88
N GLY A 225 -16.80 -6.09 6.97
CA GLY A 225 -16.59 -5.28 8.15
C GLY A 225 -17.78 -5.35 9.12
N SER A 226 -17.85 -4.44 10.08
CA SER A 226 -18.88 -4.48 11.12
C SER A 226 -19.20 -3.08 11.66
N HIS A 227 -20.47 -2.86 12.02
CA HIS A 227 -20.92 -1.66 12.75
C HIS A 227 -20.94 -1.88 14.27
N VAL A 228 -20.75 -3.12 14.74
CA VAL A 228 -21.03 -3.54 16.11
C VAL A 228 -20.04 -2.95 17.12
N HIS A 229 -18.75 -2.86 16.74
CA HIS A 229 -17.71 -2.33 17.61
C HIS A 229 -16.67 -1.56 16.81
N TRP A 230 -16.02 -0.57 17.43
CA TRP A 230 -15.15 0.40 16.75
C TRP A 230 -13.94 -0.25 16.06
N ASP A 231 -13.31 -1.28 16.66
CA ASP A 231 -12.13 -1.98 16.15
C ASP A 231 -12.44 -2.97 15.01
N ARG A 232 -13.73 -3.30 14.82
CA ARG A 232 -14.22 -4.16 13.73
C ARG A 232 -14.71 -3.37 12.52
N ARG A 233 -14.77 -2.06 12.62
CA ARG A 233 -15.13 -1.18 11.50
C ARG A 233 -14.09 -1.26 10.40
N LEU A 234 -14.53 -1.50 9.16
CA LEU A 234 -13.62 -1.67 8.03
C LEU A 234 -12.91 -0.36 7.65
N ASP A 235 -13.58 0.79 7.78
CA ASP A 235 -12.98 2.10 7.59
C ASP A 235 -11.79 2.34 8.54
N GLY A 236 -11.95 2.02 9.82
CA GLY A 236 -10.89 2.11 10.82
C GLY A 236 -9.71 1.16 10.51
N ARG A 237 -10.00 -0.09 10.15
CA ARG A 237 -8.97 -1.10 9.81
C ARG A 237 -8.19 -0.72 8.55
N LEU A 238 -8.87 -0.25 7.51
CA LEU A 238 -8.24 0.23 6.27
C LEU A 238 -7.37 1.46 6.54
N ALA A 239 -7.88 2.43 7.31
CA ALA A 239 -7.13 3.63 7.67
C ALA A 239 -5.87 3.30 8.49
N GLN A 240 -5.96 2.42 9.49
CA GLN A 240 -4.82 1.95 10.28
C GLN A 240 -3.76 1.28 9.41
N ALA A 241 -4.17 0.36 8.54
CA ALA A 241 -3.25 -0.35 7.65
C ALA A 241 -2.58 0.59 6.64
N ALA A 242 -3.36 1.47 6.00
CA ALA A 242 -2.84 2.46 5.05
C ALA A 242 -1.91 3.48 5.72
N MET A 243 -2.25 3.99 6.92
CA MET A 243 -1.41 4.92 7.69
C MET A 243 -0.09 4.28 8.14
N SER A 244 -0.01 2.94 8.26
CA SER A 244 1.21 2.22 8.62
C SER A 244 2.24 2.14 7.50
N ILE A 245 1.89 2.53 6.27
CA ILE A 245 2.82 2.57 5.14
C ILE A 245 3.80 3.73 5.33
N PRO A 246 5.12 3.51 5.21
CA PRO A 246 6.10 4.59 5.32
C PRO A 246 5.77 5.77 4.41
N SER A 247 5.98 6.98 4.89
CA SER A 247 5.65 8.27 4.28
C SER A 247 4.16 8.64 4.21
N VAL A 248 3.21 7.78 4.49
CA VAL A 248 1.79 8.16 4.57
C VAL A 248 1.55 9.04 5.79
N LYS A 249 0.84 10.17 5.59
CA LYS A 249 0.54 11.17 6.62
C LYS A 249 -0.95 11.50 6.75
N ALA A 250 -1.76 11.11 5.74
CA ALA A 250 -3.21 11.18 5.81
C ALA A 250 -3.85 10.08 4.98
N VAL A 251 -5.03 9.64 5.38
CA VAL A 251 -5.86 8.66 4.66
C VAL A 251 -7.29 9.21 4.58
N GLU A 252 -7.90 9.12 3.41
CA GLU A 252 -9.29 9.52 3.17
C GLU A 252 -10.08 8.35 2.59
N ILE A 253 -11.38 8.31 2.90
CA ILE A 253 -12.34 7.37 2.32
C ILE A 253 -13.45 8.17 1.66
N GLY A 254 -13.75 7.88 0.39
CA GLY A 254 -14.77 8.59 -0.38
C GLY A 254 -14.46 10.08 -0.52
N ALA A 255 -15.42 10.95 -0.22
CA ALA A 255 -15.25 12.41 -0.28
C ALA A 255 -14.23 12.94 0.73
N GLY A 256 -13.86 12.15 1.75
CA GLY A 256 -12.79 12.48 2.68
C GLY A 256 -12.95 13.86 3.32
N VAL A 257 -11.88 14.66 3.31
CA VAL A 257 -11.83 15.99 3.94
C VAL A 257 -12.83 16.98 3.30
N GLU A 258 -13.05 16.90 1.98
CA GLU A 258 -14.03 17.75 1.29
C GLU A 258 -15.46 17.53 1.79
N GLY A 259 -15.76 16.30 2.23
CA GLY A 259 -17.05 15.97 2.82
C GLY A 259 -17.38 16.77 4.06
N ALA A 260 -16.37 17.17 4.85
CA ALA A 260 -16.56 17.98 6.06
C ALA A 260 -17.07 19.40 5.76
N ALA A 261 -16.78 19.93 4.58
CA ALA A 261 -17.25 21.25 4.12
C ALA A 261 -18.55 21.16 3.30
N THR A 262 -19.10 19.97 3.09
CA THR A 262 -20.27 19.73 2.24
C THR A 262 -21.53 19.59 3.09
N LEU A 263 -22.64 20.21 2.66
CA LEU A 263 -23.94 20.04 3.31
C LEU A 263 -24.37 18.56 3.28
N GLY A 264 -24.92 18.04 4.38
CA GLY A 264 -25.32 16.65 4.49
C GLY A 264 -26.29 16.18 3.38
N SER A 265 -27.22 17.04 2.97
CA SER A 265 -28.14 16.77 1.86
C SER A 265 -27.46 16.61 0.49
N LEU A 266 -26.25 17.16 0.35
CA LEU A 266 -25.44 17.06 -0.87
C LEU A 266 -24.38 15.96 -0.74
N LEU A 267 -23.97 15.59 0.47
CA LEU A 267 -22.92 14.60 0.73
C LEU A 267 -23.46 13.19 0.72
N HIS A 268 -24.57 12.91 1.43
CA HIS A 268 -25.04 11.54 1.61
C HIS A 268 -25.60 10.94 0.31
N ASP A 269 -25.20 9.69 0.03
CA ASP A 269 -25.62 8.96 -1.17
C ASP A 269 -27.04 8.42 -0.98
N GLY A 270 -28.01 8.94 -1.77
CA GLY A 270 -29.40 8.51 -1.71
C GLY A 270 -29.54 7.02 -2.11
N ILE A 271 -30.44 6.32 -1.42
CA ILE A 271 -30.79 4.94 -1.68
C ILE A 271 -32.06 4.88 -2.52
N PHE A 272 -32.04 4.16 -3.64
CA PHE A 272 -33.14 4.05 -4.58
C PHE A 272 -33.47 2.59 -4.85
N MET A 273 -34.68 2.30 -5.25
CA MET A 273 -35.07 0.98 -5.73
C MET A 273 -34.72 0.84 -7.23
N GLY A 274 -33.95 -0.16 -7.55
CA GLY A 274 -33.61 -0.56 -8.91
C GLY A 274 -34.27 -1.89 -9.30
N THR A 275 -34.05 -2.34 -10.53
CA THR A 275 -34.61 -3.61 -11.04
C THR A 275 -34.03 -4.87 -10.41
N ARG A 276 -32.85 -4.75 -9.82
CA ARG A 276 -32.12 -5.86 -9.16
C ARG A 276 -31.86 -5.61 -7.68
N GLY A 277 -32.69 -4.80 -7.01
CA GLY A 277 -32.52 -4.43 -5.61
C GLY A 277 -32.19 -2.95 -5.43
N THR A 278 -31.67 -2.60 -4.27
CA THR A 278 -31.30 -1.21 -3.95
C THR A 278 -30.06 -0.77 -4.72
N LEU A 279 -30.01 0.51 -5.09
CA LEU A 279 -28.85 1.13 -5.77
C LEU A 279 -28.58 2.53 -5.20
N ARG A 280 -27.37 3.01 -5.42
CA ARG A 280 -26.96 4.39 -5.21
C ARG A 280 -26.55 5.02 -6.53
N ARG A 281 -26.84 6.32 -6.71
CA ARG A 281 -26.50 7.07 -7.94
C ARG A 281 -25.18 7.83 -7.81
N THR A 282 -24.72 8.01 -6.57
CA THR A 282 -23.45 8.66 -6.20
C THR A 282 -22.68 7.73 -5.25
N ASN A 283 -21.39 7.99 -5.04
CA ASN A 283 -20.52 7.18 -4.19
C ASN A 283 -19.62 8.07 -3.32
N ARG A 284 -20.17 9.12 -2.73
CA ARG A 284 -19.40 10.05 -1.88
C ARG A 284 -18.92 9.39 -0.58
N ALA A 285 -19.65 8.37 -0.12
CA ALA A 285 -19.23 7.53 1.00
C ALA A 285 -18.01 6.64 0.66
N GLY A 286 -17.63 6.53 -0.63
CA GLY A 286 -16.47 5.72 -1.07
C GLY A 286 -16.63 4.24 -0.80
N GLY A 287 -17.84 3.70 -0.91
CA GLY A 287 -18.12 2.27 -0.75
C GLY A 287 -18.30 1.79 0.69
N LEU A 288 -18.16 2.68 1.70
CA LEU A 288 -18.25 2.33 3.12
C LEU A 288 -19.29 3.20 3.84
N GLU A 289 -20.19 2.56 4.54
CA GLU A 289 -21.17 3.21 5.42
C GLU A 289 -21.22 2.47 6.76
N GLY A 290 -21.13 3.21 7.86
CA GLY A 290 -21.18 2.63 9.21
C GLY A 290 -20.09 1.58 9.50
N GLY A 291 -18.95 1.61 8.81
CA GLY A 291 -17.86 0.65 8.98
C GLY A 291 -18.03 -0.65 8.18
N MET A 292 -18.96 -0.67 7.20
CA MET A 292 -19.23 -1.82 6.35
C MET A 292 -19.26 -1.43 4.87
N THR A 293 -18.92 -2.36 3.98
CA THR A 293 -19.11 -2.19 2.54
C THR A 293 -20.59 -2.09 2.20
N ASN A 294 -20.94 -1.18 1.28
CA ASN A 294 -22.32 -0.89 0.88
C ASN A 294 -22.66 -1.36 -0.55
N GLY A 295 -21.72 -2.08 -1.22
CA GLY A 295 -21.88 -2.58 -2.58
C GLY A 295 -21.43 -1.59 -3.67
N MET A 296 -21.11 -0.34 -3.31
CA MET A 296 -20.48 0.62 -4.21
C MET A 296 -18.95 0.38 -4.26
N PRO A 297 -18.26 0.92 -5.29
CA PRO A 297 -16.80 0.86 -5.33
C PRO A 297 -16.14 1.42 -4.08
N LEU A 298 -15.14 0.72 -3.54
CA LEU A 298 -14.32 1.25 -2.47
C LEU A 298 -13.33 2.27 -3.03
N VAL A 299 -13.19 3.41 -2.33
CA VAL A 299 -12.27 4.51 -2.68
C VAL A 299 -11.47 4.88 -1.44
N VAL A 300 -10.15 4.67 -1.47
CA VAL A 300 -9.23 5.05 -0.40
C VAL A 300 -8.11 5.90 -0.98
N ARG A 301 -7.86 7.10 -0.44
CA ARG A 301 -6.75 7.98 -0.82
C ARG A 301 -5.70 8.01 0.27
N LEU A 302 -4.44 7.99 -0.14
CA LEU A 302 -3.28 8.04 0.72
C LEU A 302 -2.40 9.23 0.33
N HIS A 303 -2.09 10.07 1.32
CA HIS A 303 -1.23 11.24 1.14
C HIS A 303 0.18 10.93 1.65
N PHE A 304 1.14 10.98 0.75
CA PHE A 304 2.54 10.69 1.02
C PHE A 304 3.32 12.00 1.18
N LYS A 305 4.06 12.14 2.28
CA LYS A 305 5.05 13.20 2.42
C LYS A 305 6.25 12.95 1.50
N PRO A 306 7.04 13.98 1.16
CA PRO A 306 8.34 13.82 0.52
C PRO A 306 9.25 12.85 1.28
N ILE A 307 10.16 12.20 0.56
CA ILE A 307 11.17 11.31 1.16
C ILE A 307 12.19 12.17 1.93
N PRO A 308 12.58 11.77 3.16
CA PRO A 308 13.44 12.61 4.01
C PRO A 308 14.93 12.56 3.65
N THR A 309 15.32 11.80 2.63
CA THR A 309 16.69 11.71 2.14
C THR A 309 16.85 12.60 0.91
N LEU A 310 17.65 13.65 1.03
CA LEU A 310 17.85 14.67 0.00
C LEU A 310 19.26 14.65 -0.57
N GLY A 311 19.44 15.25 -1.74
CA GLY A 311 20.75 15.40 -2.40
C GLY A 311 21.72 16.30 -1.63
N GLU A 312 21.21 17.37 -1.01
CA GLU A 312 22.02 18.32 -0.25
C GLU A 312 22.09 18.05 1.27
N GLY A 313 21.30 17.09 1.74
CA GLY A 313 21.16 16.79 3.17
C GLY A 313 20.26 17.79 3.91
N LEU A 314 20.04 17.52 5.20
CA LEU A 314 19.24 18.36 6.10
C LEU A 314 20.00 18.62 7.41
N PRO A 315 19.77 19.77 8.08
CA PRO A 315 20.33 20.01 9.41
C PRO A 315 19.95 18.89 10.40
N SER A 316 20.91 18.42 11.15
CA SER A 316 20.78 17.35 12.15
C SER A 316 21.78 17.56 13.27
N VAL A 317 22.03 16.55 14.08
CA VAL A 317 23.00 16.51 15.16
C VAL A 317 23.75 15.18 15.10
N ASP A 318 25.04 15.22 15.39
CA ASP A 318 25.82 14.03 15.65
C ASP A 318 25.57 13.58 17.07
N LEU A 319 24.99 12.38 17.27
CA LEU A 319 24.62 11.86 18.60
C LEU A 319 25.83 11.42 19.43
N GLU A 320 26.99 11.19 18.80
CA GLU A 320 28.23 10.81 19.49
C GLU A 320 28.92 12.05 20.08
N THR A 321 29.00 13.14 19.30
CA THR A 321 29.71 14.35 19.72
C THR A 321 28.80 15.41 20.33
N GLY A 322 27.51 15.38 20.03
CA GLY A 322 26.51 16.39 20.39
C GLY A 322 26.60 17.67 19.57
N GLU A 323 27.41 17.70 18.51
CA GLU A 323 27.59 18.87 17.65
C GLU A 323 26.54 18.95 16.54
N GLU A 324 26.27 20.15 16.04
CA GLU A 324 25.46 20.36 14.85
C GLU A 324 26.10 19.67 13.64
N ALA A 325 25.29 18.96 12.87
CA ALA A 325 25.74 18.22 11.70
C ALA A 325 24.71 18.35 10.56
N THR A 326 25.08 17.91 9.39
CA THR A 326 24.18 17.79 8.24
C THR A 326 24.15 16.34 7.80
N THR A 327 22.95 15.81 7.50
CA THR A 327 22.85 14.48 6.90
C THR A 327 23.60 14.49 5.57
N GLY A 328 24.34 13.41 5.30
CA GLY A 328 25.09 13.31 4.04
C GLY A 328 24.16 13.31 2.82
N PRO A 329 24.71 13.60 1.64
CA PRO A 329 23.97 13.46 0.40
C PRO A 329 23.61 12.00 0.20
N HIS A 330 22.31 11.73 0.00
CA HIS A 330 21.82 10.38 -0.24
C HIS A 330 21.38 10.23 -1.69
N ARG A 331 21.93 9.22 -2.36
CA ARG A 331 21.40 8.78 -3.66
C ARG A 331 20.11 8.02 -3.43
N THR A 332 18.98 8.69 -3.58
CA THR A 332 17.65 8.19 -3.25
C THR A 332 16.64 8.41 -4.37
N ASP A 333 15.45 7.89 -4.22
CA ASP A 333 14.31 8.21 -5.08
C ASP A 333 13.95 9.69 -4.91
N ILE A 334 13.49 10.32 -5.98
CA ILE A 334 12.94 11.69 -5.92
C ILE A 334 11.47 11.66 -5.52
N CYS A 335 10.76 10.65 -6.00
CA CYS A 335 9.34 10.45 -5.69
C CYS A 335 9.04 8.96 -5.51
N ALA A 336 8.44 8.58 -4.37
CA ALA A 336 8.04 7.22 -4.08
C ALA A 336 6.53 6.96 -4.27
N VAL A 337 5.74 7.95 -4.70
CA VAL A 337 4.28 7.85 -4.77
C VAL A 337 3.81 6.73 -5.71
N PRO A 338 4.38 6.53 -6.93
CA PRO A 338 3.98 5.43 -7.81
C PRO A 338 4.20 4.04 -7.18
N ALA A 339 5.35 3.84 -6.52
CA ALA A 339 5.62 2.61 -5.79
C ALA A 339 4.72 2.45 -4.56
N GLY A 340 4.49 3.56 -3.83
CA GLY A 340 3.58 3.63 -2.69
C GLY A 340 2.15 3.25 -3.05
N ALA A 341 1.70 3.55 -4.26
CA ALA A 341 0.40 3.14 -4.77
C ALA A 341 0.28 1.60 -4.88
N VAL A 342 1.31 0.91 -5.35
CA VAL A 342 1.34 -0.57 -5.40
C VAL A 342 1.41 -1.17 -3.99
N VAL A 343 2.19 -0.57 -3.08
CA VAL A 343 2.21 -0.98 -1.67
C VAL A 343 0.83 -0.82 -1.03
N ALA A 344 0.12 0.27 -1.36
CA ALA A 344 -1.23 0.51 -0.86
C ALA A 344 -2.23 -0.55 -1.35
N GLU A 345 -2.17 -0.98 -2.63
CA GLU A 345 -2.97 -2.10 -3.13
C GLU A 345 -2.77 -3.36 -2.27
N ALA A 346 -1.51 -3.70 -2.00
CA ALA A 346 -1.17 -4.90 -1.25
C ALA A 346 -1.66 -4.84 0.21
N VAL A 347 -1.45 -3.72 0.87
CA VAL A 347 -1.86 -3.53 2.28
C VAL A 347 -3.38 -3.51 2.41
N ILE A 348 -4.10 -2.85 1.49
CA ILE A 348 -5.57 -2.83 1.47
C ILE A 348 -6.11 -4.23 1.15
N ALA A 349 -5.47 -4.97 0.23
CA ALA A 349 -5.87 -6.34 -0.10
C ALA A 349 -5.80 -7.29 1.10
N LEU A 350 -4.78 -7.17 1.95
CA LEU A 350 -4.66 -7.95 3.20
C LEU A 350 -5.88 -7.72 4.11
N ILE A 351 -6.31 -6.47 4.28
CA ILE A 351 -7.46 -6.12 5.13
C ILE A 351 -8.78 -6.59 4.50
N LEU A 352 -8.93 -6.44 3.18
CA LEU A 352 -10.14 -6.89 2.49
C LEU A 352 -10.27 -8.42 2.47
N ALA A 353 -9.16 -9.14 2.28
CA ALA A 353 -9.14 -10.60 2.34
C ALA A 353 -9.49 -11.09 3.74
N ASP A 354 -8.97 -10.43 4.80
CA ASP A 354 -9.33 -10.75 6.18
C ASP A 354 -10.82 -10.50 6.45
N ALA A 355 -11.36 -9.37 6.02
CA ALA A 355 -12.79 -9.06 6.15
C ALA A 355 -13.69 -10.03 5.35
N LEU A 356 -13.21 -10.50 4.18
CA LEU A 356 -13.89 -11.52 3.38
C LEU A 356 -13.95 -12.85 4.14
N LEU A 357 -12.83 -13.32 4.68
CA LEU A 357 -12.74 -14.56 5.45
C LEU A 357 -13.53 -14.48 6.77
N GLU A 358 -13.55 -13.32 7.42
CA GLU A 358 -14.40 -13.10 8.61
C GLU A 358 -15.88 -13.30 8.27
N ARG A 359 -16.34 -12.84 7.10
CA ARG A 359 -17.73 -12.97 6.67
C ARG A 359 -18.09 -14.38 6.18
N THR A 360 -17.20 -15.02 5.39
CA THR A 360 -17.48 -16.29 4.74
C THR A 360 -17.14 -17.50 5.60
N GLY A 361 -16.13 -17.36 6.47
CA GLY A 361 -15.49 -18.53 7.11
C GLY A 361 -14.82 -19.43 6.06
N GLY A 362 -14.55 -20.67 6.46
CA GLY A 362 -14.10 -21.75 5.57
C GLY A 362 -12.59 -22.00 5.61
N ASP A 363 -12.23 -23.28 5.72
CA ASP A 363 -10.85 -23.76 5.75
C ASP A 363 -10.30 -24.01 4.35
N THR A 364 -11.16 -24.06 3.33
CA THR A 364 -10.79 -24.26 1.93
C THR A 364 -11.35 -23.14 1.04
N LEU A 365 -10.68 -22.90 -0.08
CA LEU A 365 -11.14 -21.93 -1.08
C LEU A 365 -12.57 -22.24 -1.55
N GLU A 366 -12.90 -23.53 -1.77
CA GLU A 366 -14.24 -23.96 -2.17
C GLU A 366 -15.32 -23.54 -1.16
N MET A 367 -15.04 -23.73 0.15
CA MET A 367 -15.97 -23.31 1.21
C MET A 367 -16.16 -21.78 1.24
N VAL A 368 -15.09 -21.01 1.05
CA VAL A 368 -15.14 -19.55 0.98
C VAL A 368 -16.02 -19.10 -0.20
N LEU A 369 -15.80 -19.65 -1.39
CA LEU A 369 -16.55 -19.29 -2.59
C LEU A 369 -18.02 -19.70 -2.49
N ALA A 370 -18.31 -20.90 -2.00
CA ALA A 370 -19.69 -21.37 -1.77
C ALA A 370 -20.44 -20.50 -0.74
N ALA A 371 -19.76 -20.02 0.31
CA ALA A 371 -20.35 -19.09 1.27
C ALA A 371 -20.63 -17.72 0.64
N LEU A 372 -19.74 -17.22 -0.21
CA LEU A 372 -19.90 -15.95 -0.91
C LEU A 372 -21.09 -15.98 -1.88
N GLU A 373 -21.29 -17.07 -2.63
CA GLU A 373 -22.44 -17.24 -3.52
C GLU A 373 -23.78 -17.18 -2.79
N ARG A 374 -23.88 -17.73 -1.58
CA ARG A 374 -25.08 -17.67 -0.75
C ARG A 374 -25.40 -16.27 -0.21
N THR A 375 -24.45 -15.35 -0.27
CA THR A 375 -24.61 -13.97 0.24
C THR A 375 -24.78 -12.93 -0.86
N ARG A 376 -24.72 -13.32 -2.13
CA ARG A 376 -25.04 -12.51 -3.31
C ARG A 376 -26.53 -12.57 -3.63
#